data_956650d48f475ceb82db1fecb25e2709
#
_entry.id   956650d48f475ceb82db1fecb25e2709
#
_cell.length_a   1.000
_cell.length_b   1.000
_cell.length_c   1.000
_cell.angle_alpha   90.00
_cell.angle_beta   90.00
_cell.angle_gamma   90.00
#
_symmetry.space_group_name_H-M   'P 1'
#
loop_
_entity.id
_entity.type
_entity.pdbx_description
1 polymer ?
#
loop_
_entity_poly.entity_id
_entity_poly.type
_entity_poly.pdbx_seq_one_letter_code
_entity_poly.pdbx_strand_id
1 'polypeptide(L)'
;MTRKTSWTLAFLCLLWGWCGAARADEFSQVNHYAVRMFSYGLLTIDSRTGDIHIEGWDNPRLEIEAEKVVRAKSNEAAKPLYEELQVVLQGQDKNVQLRTLYPPRKVWRPFRGEARLSVNYRIKMPFDANLALKCVDGDVWIRGLVGKQQILVNYGDVEIDIPSLDRLRILRAHAWLGYVQSDLHGEDKGGFGPGIYFWNPSGEQDINVKVRMGGVFVYRDDYGSTTR
;
A
#
# COMPACT_ATOMS: atom_id res chain seq x y z
N MET A 1 60.00 46.83 -7.60
CA MET A 1 58.72 47.04 -6.89
C MET A 1 57.63 47.03 -7.95
N THR A 2 57.06 45.94 -8.28
CA THR A 2 55.89 45.87 -9.17
C THR A 2 54.97 44.71 -8.73
N ARG A 3 53.80 45.09 -8.23
CA ARG A 3 52.67 44.24 -7.95
C ARG A 3 52.16 43.58 -9.24
N LYS A 4 52.11 42.27 -9.26
CA LYS A 4 51.26 41.51 -10.19
C LYS A 4 50.29 40.69 -9.36
N THR A 5 49.14 41.21 -9.16
CA THR A 5 48.02 40.59 -8.50
C THR A 5 47.15 39.80 -9.49
N SER A 6 47.04 38.53 -9.28
CA SER A 6 45.84 37.68 -9.14
C SER A 6 44.57 38.11 -9.91
N TRP A 7 44.45 37.63 -11.15
CA TRP A 7 43.20 37.66 -11.94
C TRP A 7 42.75 36.26 -12.40
N THR A 8 43.35 35.22 -11.87
CA THR A 8 43.08 33.82 -12.31
C THR A 8 42.14 33.02 -11.41
N LEU A 9 41.61 33.60 -10.33
CA LEU A 9 40.70 32.90 -9.39
C LEU A 9 39.23 33.21 -9.58
N ALA A 10 38.86 34.15 -10.44
CA ALA A 10 37.46 34.58 -10.66
C ALA A 10 36.72 33.78 -11.76
N PHE A 11 37.40 32.94 -12.54
CA PHE A 11 36.81 32.22 -13.69
C PHE A 11 36.38 30.79 -13.38
N LEU A 12 36.68 30.26 -12.18
CA LEU A 12 36.37 28.86 -11.83
C LEU A 12 35.02 28.69 -11.10
N CYS A 13 34.36 29.77 -10.69
CA CYS A 13 33.09 29.69 -9.95
C CYS A 13 31.85 29.79 -10.83
N LEU A 14 31.97 30.02 -12.14
CA LEU A 14 30.83 30.22 -13.06
C LEU A 14 30.35 28.96 -13.79
N LEU A 15 30.97 27.81 -13.58
CA LEU A 15 30.57 26.56 -14.23
C LEU A 15 29.75 25.58 -13.34
N TRP A 16 29.40 25.97 -12.12
CA TRP A 16 28.62 25.12 -11.20
C TRP A 16 27.14 25.47 -11.11
N GLY A 17 26.61 26.24 -12.03
CA GLY A 17 25.27 26.83 -11.93
C GLY A 17 24.16 26.20 -12.78
N TRP A 18 24.35 25.06 -13.50
CA TRP A 18 23.28 24.51 -14.32
C TRP A 18 23.25 22.97 -14.33
N CYS A 19 23.25 22.36 -13.17
CA CYS A 19 22.70 21.03 -13.05
C CYS A 19 21.19 21.16 -12.75
N GLY A 20 20.42 21.55 -13.75
CA GLY A 20 18.98 21.48 -13.73
C GLY A 20 18.60 20.01 -13.54
N ALA A 21 18.33 19.60 -12.31
CA ALA A 21 17.76 18.28 -12.04
C ALA A 21 16.47 18.19 -12.86
N ALA A 22 16.47 17.40 -13.92
CA ALA A 22 15.28 17.08 -14.68
C ALA A 22 14.28 16.44 -13.71
N ARG A 23 13.32 17.24 -13.27
CA ARG A 23 12.24 16.82 -12.36
C ARG A 23 11.39 15.87 -13.17
N ALA A 24 11.31 14.63 -12.76
CA ALA A 24 10.35 13.70 -13.32
C ALA A 24 8.97 14.08 -12.78
N ASP A 25 8.04 14.35 -13.66
CA ASP A 25 6.65 14.64 -13.31
C ASP A 25 5.90 13.34 -13.04
N GLU A 26 4.87 13.44 -12.23
CA GLU A 26 4.00 12.33 -11.88
C GLU A 26 2.75 12.40 -12.74
N PHE A 27 2.45 11.30 -13.41
CA PHE A 27 1.27 11.13 -14.24
C PHE A 27 0.43 10.00 -13.67
N SER A 28 -0.89 10.14 -13.67
CA SER A 28 -1.80 9.10 -13.19
C SER A 28 -2.88 8.77 -14.20
N GLN A 29 -3.35 7.51 -14.14
CA GLN A 29 -4.47 6.99 -14.89
C GLN A 29 -5.34 6.13 -13.98
N VAL A 30 -6.63 6.44 -13.89
CA VAL A 30 -7.58 5.70 -13.06
C VAL A 30 -8.40 4.74 -13.90
N ASN A 31 -8.51 3.51 -13.43
CA ASN A 31 -9.36 2.47 -14.02
C ASN A 31 -10.33 1.94 -12.97
N HIS A 32 -11.59 1.72 -13.34
CA HIS A 32 -12.62 1.18 -12.48
C HIS A 32 -13.01 -0.23 -12.91
N TYR A 33 -13.11 -1.12 -11.91
CA TYR A 33 -13.54 -2.50 -12.08
C TYR A 33 -14.67 -2.80 -11.12
N ALA A 34 -15.64 -3.62 -11.56
CA ALA A 34 -16.70 -4.07 -10.69
C ALA A 34 -17.08 -5.50 -11.05
N VAL A 35 -17.17 -6.36 -10.03
CA VAL A 35 -17.61 -7.75 -10.19
C VAL A 35 -18.54 -8.12 -9.04
N ARG A 36 -19.41 -9.11 -9.28
CA ARG A 36 -20.23 -9.67 -8.21
C ARG A 36 -19.35 -10.45 -7.24
N MET A 37 -19.58 -10.25 -5.95
CA MET A 37 -18.91 -10.95 -4.88
C MET A 37 -19.92 -11.26 -3.77
N PHE A 38 -20.01 -12.52 -3.37
CA PHE A 38 -20.94 -12.95 -2.32
C PHE A 38 -20.33 -12.80 -0.94
N SER A 39 -21.22 -12.80 0.04
CA SER A 39 -20.89 -12.99 1.46
C SER A 39 -19.93 -14.17 1.65
N TYR A 40 -18.96 -14.01 2.55
CA TYR A 40 -17.90 -15.00 2.83
C TYR A 40 -17.03 -15.38 1.62
N GLY A 41 -17.16 -14.68 0.49
CA GLY A 41 -16.24 -14.82 -0.63
C GLY A 41 -14.81 -14.42 -0.24
N LEU A 42 -13.82 -14.85 -1.01
CA LEU A 42 -12.40 -14.53 -0.79
C LEU A 42 -11.92 -13.57 -1.86
N LEU A 43 -11.44 -12.40 -1.43
CA LEU A 43 -10.64 -11.51 -2.27
C LEU A 43 -9.15 -11.77 -2.01
N THR A 44 -8.42 -12.14 -3.06
CA THR A 44 -6.96 -12.26 -3.01
C THR A 44 -6.33 -11.10 -3.77
N ILE A 45 -5.46 -10.36 -3.09
CA ILE A 45 -4.74 -9.21 -3.66
C ILE A 45 -3.25 -9.52 -3.68
N ASP A 46 -2.61 -9.39 -4.84
CA ASP A 46 -1.16 -9.47 -5.01
C ASP A 46 -0.67 -8.18 -5.69
N SER A 47 -0.21 -7.24 -4.87
CA SER A 47 0.33 -5.95 -5.29
C SER A 47 1.81 -5.85 -4.99
N ARG A 48 2.52 -5.08 -5.82
CA ARG A 48 3.95 -4.87 -5.62
C ARG A 48 4.24 -3.52 -4.98
N THR A 49 3.70 -2.44 -5.53
CA THR A 49 3.99 -1.07 -5.09
C THR A 49 2.76 -0.22 -5.22
N GLY A 50 2.46 0.55 -4.17
CA GLY A 50 1.34 1.48 -4.07
C GLY A 50 0.42 1.16 -2.90
N ASP A 51 -0.36 2.13 -2.53
CA ASP A 51 -1.20 2.15 -1.35
C ASP A 51 -2.54 1.43 -1.60
N ILE A 52 -3.07 0.79 -0.55
CA ILE A 52 -4.28 -0.03 -0.65
C ILE A 52 -5.28 0.37 0.44
N HIS A 53 -6.40 0.94 0.03
CA HIS A 53 -7.53 1.26 0.90
C HIS A 53 -8.66 0.27 0.67
N ILE A 54 -9.12 -0.39 1.74
CA ILE A 54 -10.22 -1.37 1.68
C ILE A 54 -11.31 -0.97 2.65
N GLU A 55 -12.52 -0.89 2.13
CA GLU A 55 -13.73 -0.55 2.88
C GLU A 55 -14.77 -1.68 2.76
N GLY A 56 -15.28 -2.14 3.89
CA GLY A 56 -16.40 -3.06 3.95
C GLY A 56 -17.72 -2.33 3.74
N TRP A 57 -18.63 -2.86 2.91
CA TRP A 57 -19.95 -2.32 2.69
C TRP A 57 -21.04 -3.40 2.63
N ASP A 58 -22.28 -2.98 2.73
CA ASP A 58 -23.43 -3.89 2.64
C ASP A 58 -23.96 -3.98 1.20
N ASN A 59 -23.11 -4.50 0.30
CA ASN A 59 -23.49 -4.71 -1.09
C ASN A 59 -22.76 -5.97 -1.61
N PRO A 60 -23.44 -6.95 -2.26
CA PRO A 60 -22.83 -8.16 -2.80
C PRO A 60 -22.02 -7.90 -4.07
N ARG A 61 -21.16 -6.91 -4.01
CA ARG A 61 -20.37 -6.43 -5.14
C ARG A 61 -18.97 -6.00 -4.66
N LEU A 62 -17.99 -6.30 -5.47
CA LEU A 62 -16.64 -5.78 -5.32
C LEU A 62 -16.46 -4.63 -6.32
N GLU A 63 -16.08 -3.46 -5.84
CA GLU A 63 -15.70 -2.32 -6.66
C GLU A 63 -14.25 -1.96 -6.39
N ILE A 64 -13.50 -1.74 -7.46
CA ILE A 64 -12.07 -1.43 -7.39
C ILE A 64 -11.81 -0.21 -8.26
N GLU A 65 -11.26 0.81 -7.66
CA GLU A 65 -10.61 1.92 -8.33
C GLU A 65 -9.11 1.69 -8.27
N ALA A 66 -8.47 1.57 -9.43
CA ALA A 66 -7.04 1.37 -9.57
C ALA A 66 -6.41 2.59 -10.24
N GLU A 67 -5.62 3.34 -9.48
CA GLU A 67 -4.86 4.49 -9.95
C GLU A 67 -3.43 4.04 -10.28
N LYS A 68 -3.12 3.96 -11.57
CA LYS A 68 -1.76 3.72 -12.04
C LYS A 68 -0.98 5.01 -12.00
N VAL A 69 0.09 5.06 -11.23
CA VAL A 69 0.97 6.22 -11.10
C VAL A 69 2.32 5.93 -11.76
N VAL A 70 2.73 6.82 -12.64
CA VAL A 70 3.98 6.72 -13.41
C VAL A 70 4.79 8.00 -13.27
N ARG A 71 6.02 7.92 -12.80
CA ARG A 71 6.97 9.04 -12.84
C ARG A 71 7.80 8.97 -14.10
N ALA A 72 7.60 9.95 -14.98
CA ALA A 72 8.29 10.03 -16.28
C ALA A 72 8.72 11.47 -16.58
N LYS A 73 9.53 11.65 -17.60
CA LYS A 73 9.99 12.99 -18.03
C LYS A 73 8.94 13.76 -18.83
N SER A 74 7.97 13.05 -19.42
CA SER A 74 6.85 13.63 -20.16
C SER A 74 5.69 12.64 -20.22
N ASN A 75 4.50 13.15 -20.59
CA ASN A 75 3.31 12.32 -20.76
C ASN A 75 3.48 11.27 -21.87
N GLU A 76 4.19 11.61 -22.97
CA GLU A 76 4.49 10.68 -24.05
C GLU A 76 5.37 9.52 -23.59
N ALA A 77 6.31 9.78 -22.67
CA ALA A 77 7.13 8.75 -22.05
C ALA A 77 6.38 7.89 -21.03
N ALA A 78 5.30 8.41 -20.44
CA ALA A 78 4.45 7.68 -19.50
C ALA A 78 3.50 6.69 -20.20
N LYS A 79 2.99 7.01 -21.40
CA LYS A 79 2.00 6.20 -22.13
C LYS A 79 2.39 4.72 -22.26
N PRO A 80 3.54 4.33 -22.79
CA PRO A 80 3.91 2.92 -22.92
C PRO A 80 4.04 2.21 -21.56
N LEU A 81 4.35 2.94 -20.49
CA LEU A 81 4.46 2.37 -19.16
C LEU A 81 3.10 2.02 -18.56
N TYR A 82 2.03 2.78 -18.88
CA TYR A 82 0.67 2.43 -18.49
C TYR A 82 0.17 1.14 -19.17
N GLU A 83 0.56 0.92 -20.43
CA GLU A 83 0.21 -0.29 -21.17
C GLU A 83 0.93 -1.52 -20.61
N GLU A 84 2.20 -1.36 -20.24
CA GLU A 84 2.99 -2.43 -19.61
C GLU A 84 2.54 -2.73 -18.18
N LEU A 85 1.99 -1.76 -17.45
CA LEU A 85 1.49 -1.91 -16.08
C LEU A 85 0.03 -2.39 -16.12
N GLN A 86 -0.19 -3.69 -15.94
CA GLN A 86 -1.51 -4.28 -16.08
C GLN A 86 -2.13 -4.62 -14.73
N VAL A 87 -3.39 -4.24 -14.56
CA VAL A 87 -4.24 -4.67 -13.45
C VAL A 87 -5.12 -5.80 -13.97
N VAL A 88 -4.97 -6.99 -13.40
CA VAL A 88 -5.69 -8.19 -13.79
C VAL A 88 -6.66 -8.58 -12.69
N LEU A 89 -7.94 -8.58 -13.02
CA LEU A 89 -9.03 -9.05 -12.16
C LEU A 89 -9.57 -10.35 -12.71
N GLN A 90 -9.56 -11.40 -11.92
CA GLN A 90 -10.00 -12.75 -12.32
C GLN A 90 -10.98 -13.33 -11.30
N GLY A 91 -11.96 -14.07 -11.77
CA GLY A 91 -12.95 -14.73 -10.93
C GLY A 91 -14.14 -13.82 -10.62
N GLN A 92 -15.11 -14.40 -9.95
CA GLN A 92 -16.34 -13.76 -9.49
C GLN A 92 -16.97 -14.57 -8.36
N ASP A 93 -18.01 -14.02 -7.73
CA ASP A 93 -18.82 -14.68 -6.72
C ASP A 93 -18.05 -15.04 -5.44
N LYS A 94 -17.47 -16.23 -5.37
CA LYS A 94 -16.80 -16.74 -4.15
C LYS A 94 -15.30 -16.48 -4.11
N ASN A 95 -14.65 -16.39 -5.26
CA ASN A 95 -13.21 -16.22 -5.34
C ASN A 95 -12.87 -15.18 -6.39
N VAL A 96 -12.33 -14.06 -5.94
CA VAL A 96 -11.86 -12.98 -6.80
C VAL A 96 -10.38 -12.77 -6.55
N GLN A 97 -9.61 -12.65 -7.62
CA GLN A 97 -8.17 -12.41 -7.56
C GLN A 97 -7.83 -11.13 -8.31
N LEU A 98 -7.18 -10.21 -7.60
CA LEU A 98 -6.63 -8.97 -8.10
C LEU A 98 -5.11 -9.07 -8.13
N ARG A 99 -4.51 -8.91 -9.29
CA ARG A 99 -3.04 -8.91 -9.45
C ARG A 99 -2.57 -7.71 -10.24
N THR A 100 -1.43 -7.17 -9.83
CA THR A 100 -0.71 -6.15 -10.58
C THR A 100 0.47 -6.78 -11.31
N LEU A 101 0.47 -6.73 -12.63
CA LEU A 101 1.59 -7.18 -13.45
C LEU A 101 2.46 -5.98 -13.82
N TYR A 102 3.70 -6.02 -13.41
CA TYR A 102 4.71 -5.01 -13.70
C TYR A 102 5.57 -5.42 -14.89
N PRO A 103 6.04 -4.49 -15.68
CA PRO A 103 7.00 -4.79 -16.75
C PRO A 103 8.25 -5.47 -16.18
N PRO A 104 8.85 -6.39 -16.96
CA PRO A 104 10.08 -7.05 -16.52
C PRO A 104 11.20 -6.02 -16.30
N ARG A 105 11.89 -6.12 -15.18
CA ARG A 105 13.05 -5.28 -14.89
C ARG A 105 14.11 -5.51 -15.96
N LYS A 106 14.47 -4.46 -16.70
CA LYS A 106 15.64 -4.49 -17.59
C LYS A 106 16.91 -4.42 -16.73
N VAL A 107 17.50 -5.58 -16.48
CA VAL A 107 18.60 -5.81 -15.53
C VAL A 107 19.89 -4.97 -15.79
N TRP A 108 19.99 -4.28 -16.94
CA TRP A 108 21.24 -3.64 -17.35
C TRP A 108 21.12 -2.13 -17.62
N ARG A 109 20.68 -1.34 -16.62
CA ARG A 109 20.78 0.14 -16.71
C ARG A 109 21.06 0.76 -15.34
N PRO A 110 22.30 0.65 -14.80
CA PRO A 110 22.60 1.11 -13.43
C PRO A 110 22.54 2.62 -13.22
N PHE A 111 22.47 3.44 -14.28
CA PHE A 111 22.54 4.91 -14.20
C PHE A 111 21.32 5.66 -14.76
N ARG A 112 20.28 4.98 -15.21
CA ARG A 112 19.01 5.64 -15.55
C ARG A 112 18.05 5.44 -14.40
N GLY A 113 17.61 6.55 -13.81
CA GLY A 113 16.53 6.54 -12.82
C GLY A 113 15.39 5.69 -13.38
N GLU A 114 15.08 4.58 -12.70
CA GLU A 114 13.94 3.73 -13.07
C GLU A 114 12.68 4.57 -12.97
N ALA A 115 11.81 4.49 -13.98
CA ALA A 115 10.46 5.01 -13.86
C ALA A 115 9.82 4.33 -12.66
N ARG A 116 9.43 5.10 -11.67
CA ARG A 116 8.69 4.55 -10.53
C ARG A 116 7.27 4.29 -11.00
N LEU A 117 6.88 3.03 -10.91
CA LEU A 117 5.54 2.55 -11.24
C LEU A 117 4.88 2.09 -9.96
N SER A 118 3.71 2.63 -9.65
CA SER A 118 2.88 2.16 -8.56
C SER A 118 1.42 2.08 -8.98
N VAL A 119 0.64 1.28 -8.27
CA VAL A 119 -0.81 1.22 -8.43
C VAL A 119 -1.44 1.36 -7.07
N ASN A 120 -2.14 2.47 -6.87
CA ASN A 120 -2.93 2.69 -5.68
C ASN A 120 -4.32 2.10 -5.88
N TYR A 121 -4.84 1.43 -4.85
CA TYR A 121 -6.14 0.78 -4.89
C TYR A 121 -7.09 1.38 -3.87
N ARG A 122 -8.32 1.71 -4.30
CA ARG A 122 -9.48 1.92 -3.43
C ARG A 122 -10.48 0.83 -3.71
N ILE A 123 -10.77 0.01 -2.71
CA ILE A 123 -11.54 -1.22 -2.85
C ILE A 123 -12.74 -1.17 -1.91
N LYS A 124 -13.95 -1.38 -2.46
CA LYS A 124 -15.15 -1.61 -1.67
C LYS A 124 -15.59 -3.06 -1.87
N MET A 125 -15.75 -3.80 -0.78
CA MET A 125 -16.10 -5.22 -0.82
C MET A 125 -17.15 -5.55 0.26
N PRO A 126 -17.90 -6.66 0.12
CA PRO A 126 -18.84 -7.07 1.15
C PRO A 126 -18.16 -7.15 2.53
N PHE A 127 -18.76 -6.55 3.56
CA PHE A 127 -18.15 -6.42 4.87
C PHE A 127 -17.82 -7.76 5.54
N ASP A 128 -18.51 -8.83 5.18
CA ASP A 128 -18.33 -10.20 5.69
C ASP A 128 -17.43 -11.07 4.79
N ALA A 129 -16.93 -10.53 3.69
CA ALA A 129 -16.02 -11.25 2.81
C ALA A 129 -14.62 -11.41 3.43
N ASN A 130 -13.92 -12.46 3.01
CA ASN A 130 -12.57 -12.76 3.47
C ASN A 130 -11.53 -12.05 2.60
N LEU A 131 -10.40 -11.69 3.20
CA LEU A 131 -9.31 -11.00 2.55
C LEU A 131 -7.99 -11.76 2.69
N ALA A 132 -7.31 -11.99 1.58
CA ALA A 132 -5.91 -12.41 1.55
C ALA A 132 -5.10 -11.37 0.76
N LEU A 133 -4.29 -10.57 1.44
CA LEU A 133 -3.55 -9.47 0.86
C LEU A 133 -2.05 -9.70 0.99
N LYS A 134 -1.34 -9.50 -0.13
CA LYS A 134 0.10 -9.43 -0.18
C LYS A 134 0.52 -8.14 -0.89
N CYS A 135 1.29 -7.32 -0.19
CA CYS A 135 1.89 -6.09 -0.72
C CYS A 135 3.40 -6.10 -0.47
N VAL A 136 4.19 -5.65 -1.45
CA VAL A 136 5.63 -5.57 -1.26
C VAL A 136 6.03 -4.22 -0.69
N ASP A 137 5.45 -3.11 -1.18
CA ASP A 137 5.85 -1.75 -0.81
C ASP A 137 4.65 -0.81 -0.93
N GLY A 138 4.15 -0.32 0.17
CA GLY A 138 2.98 0.56 0.26
C GLY A 138 2.21 0.35 1.57
N ASP A 139 1.40 1.33 1.90
CA ASP A 139 0.59 1.33 3.10
C ASP A 139 -0.80 0.72 2.85
N VAL A 140 -1.35 0.09 3.88
CA VAL A 140 -2.62 -0.63 3.78
C VAL A 140 -3.58 -0.15 4.86
N TRP A 141 -4.76 0.30 4.46
CA TRP A 141 -5.85 0.70 5.36
C TRP A 141 -7.06 -0.19 5.15
N ILE A 142 -7.59 -0.75 6.23
CA ILE A 142 -8.74 -1.65 6.19
C ILE A 142 -9.77 -1.21 7.20
N ARG A 143 -10.99 -0.97 6.73
CA ARG A 143 -12.12 -0.52 7.57
C ARG A 143 -13.37 -1.34 7.32
N GLY A 144 -14.12 -1.58 8.38
CA GLY A 144 -15.47 -2.14 8.29
C GLY A 144 -15.54 -3.60 7.83
N LEU A 145 -14.46 -4.39 7.89
CA LEU A 145 -14.46 -5.81 7.54
C LEU A 145 -14.61 -6.68 8.78
N VAL A 146 -15.52 -7.65 8.72
CA VAL A 146 -15.72 -8.68 9.77
C VAL A 146 -15.36 -10.10 9.30
N GLY A 147 -15.01 -10.28 8.02
CA GLY A 147 -14.50 -11.55 7.50
C GLY A 147 -13.08 -11.86 7.98
N LYS A 148 -12.59 -13.04 7.63
CA LYS A 148 -11.21 -13.45 7.96
C LYS A 148 -10.21 -12.64 7.13
N GLN A 149 -9.12 -12.19 7.78
CA GLN A 149 -8.12 -11.34 7.13
C GLN A 149 -6.73 -11.94 7.30
N GLN A 150 -6.04 -12.13 6.18
CA GLN A 150 -4.62 -12.51 6.14
C GLN A 150 -3.85 -11.47 5.36
N ILE A 151 -2.98 -10.72 6.03
CA ILE A 151 -2.29 -9.56 5.48
C ILE A 151 -0.79 -9.76 5.62
N LEU A 152 -0.07 -9.61 4.52
CA LEU A 152 1.37 -9.68 4.45
C LEU A 152 1.92 -8.46 3.71
N VAL A 153 2.65 -7.60 4.41
CA VAL A 153 3.32 -6.42 3.85
C VAL A 153 4.80 -6.51 4.11
N ASN A 154 5.64 -6.28 3.08
CA ASN A 154 7.07 -6.29 3.29
C ASN A 154 7.59 -4.93 3.77
N TYR A 155 7.17 -3.83 3.11
CA TYR A 155 7.59 -2.47 3.44
C TYR A 155 6.36 -1.56 3.46
N GLY A 156 6.09 -0.90 4.58
CA GLY A 156 4.94 -0.01 4.77
C GLY A 156 4.17 -0.31 6.05
N ASP A 157 3.17 0.47 6.30
CA ASP A 157 2.33 0.40 7.49
C ASP A 157 0.99 -0.28 7.18
N VAL A 158 0.42 -0.93 8.19
CA VAL A 158 -0.91 -1.55 8.10
C VAL A 158 -1.78 -1.00 9.21
N GLU A 159 -2.89 -0.36 8.85
CA GLU A 159 -3.89 0.13 9.77
C GLU A 159 -5.20 -0.65 9.59
N ILE A 160 -5.75 -1.14 10.69
CA ILE A 160 -6.99 -1.93 10.68
C ILE A 160 -7.94 -1.37 11.71
N ASP A 161 -9.11 -0.94 11.26
CA ASP A 161 -10.22 -0.56 12.11
C ASP A 161 -11.16 -1.75 12.28
N ILE A 162 -11.26 -2.24 13.53
CA ILE A 162 -12.09 -3.40 13.90
C ILE A 162 -13.48 -2.90 14.31
N PRO A 163 -14.54 -3.25 13.54
CA PRO A 163 -15.89 -2.74 13.81
C PRO A 163 -16.53 -3.33 15.06
N SER A 164 -16.14 -4.51 15.52
CA SER A 164 -16.69 -5.14 16.71
C SER A 164 -15.72 -6.14 17.34
N LEU A 165 -15.39 -5.92 18.61
CA LEU A 165 -14.56 -6.84 19.40
C LEU A 165 -15.25 -8.16 19.71
N ASP A 166 -16.58 -8.16 19.85
CA ASP A 166 -17.34 -9.37 20.15
C ASP A 166 -17.23 -10.40 19.02
N ARG A 167 -17.06 -9.91 17.80
CA ARG A 167 -16.85 -10.76 16.63
C ARG A 167 -15.41 -11.21 16.45
N LEU A 168 -14.45 -10.49 17.02
CA LEU A 168 -13.03 -10.82 16.89
C LEU A 168 -12.71 -12.07 17.73
N ARG A 169 -12.31 -13.16 17.06
CA ARG A 169 -11.86 -14.39 17.72
C ARG A 169 -10.35 -14.35 17.97
N ILE A 170 -9.58 -14.08 16.95
CA ILE A 170 -8.13 -14.07 17.02
C ILE A 170 -7.59 -12.85 16.28
N LEU A 171 -6.75 -12.09 16.97
CA LEU A 171 -5.86 -11.11 16.36
C LEU A 171 -4.42 -11.54 16.57
N ARG A 172 -3.66 -11.65 15.49
CA ARG A 172 -2.21 -11.80 15.50
C ARG A 172 -1.62 -10.69 14.65
N ALA A 173 -1.03 -9.70 15.28
CA ALA A 173 -0.32 -8.62 14.61
C ALA A 173 1.17 -8.71 14.96
N HIS A 174 2.04 -8.70 13.95
CA HIS A 174 3.47 -8.86 14.13
C HIS A 174 4.24 -8.01 13.12
N ALA A 175 5.22 -7.25 13.59
CA ALA A 175 6.21 -6.56 12.78
C ALA A 175 7.59 -7.17 13.03
N TRP A 176 8.35 -7.52 11.97
CA TRP A 176 9.70 -8.06 12.16
C TRP A 176 10.68 -6.96 12.56
N LEU A 177 10.58 -5.77 11.93
CA LEU A 177 11.31 -4.55 12.29
C LEU A 177 10.35 -3.37 12.22
N GLY A 178 10.07 -2.75 13.36
CA GLY A 178 9.15 -1.62 13.43
C GLY A 178 8.39 -1.56 14.74
N TYR A 179 7.09 -1.34 14.68
CA TYR A 179 6.28 -1.24 15.88
C TYR A 179 4.86 -1.79 15.67
N VAL A 180 4.22 -2.14 16.77
CA VAL A 180 2.83 -2.57 16.80
C VAL A 180 2.11 -1.77 17.87
N GLN A 181 1.03 -1.11 17.47
CA GLN A 181 0.20 -0.27 18.33
C GLN A 181 -1.24 -0.73 18.27
N SER A 182 -1.91 -0.77 19.41
CA SER A 182 -3.32 -1.14 19.47
C SER A 182 -3.99 -0.54 20.71
N ASP A 183 -5.22 -0.10 20.56
CA ASP A 183 -6.08 0.30 21.67
C ASP A 183 -6.69 -0.90 22.43
N LEU A 184 -6.47 -2.13 21.94
CA LEU A 184 -6.92 -3.36 22.57
C LEU A 184 -6.02 -3.81 23.72
N HIS A 185 -4.74 -3.45 23.67
CA HIS A 185 -3.73 -3.75 24.70
C HIS A 185 -2.86 -2.52 24.89
N GLY A 186 -2.90 -1.93 26.05
CA GLY A 186 -2.38 -0.60 26.38
C GLY A 186 -0.88 -0.36 26.29
N GLU A 187 -0.11 -1.14 25.54
CA GLU A 187 1.33 -0.91 25.37
C GLU A 187 1.75 -0.99 23.91
N ASP A 188 2.31 0.11 23.42
CA ASP A 188 3.00 0.15 22.15
C ASP A 188 4.30 -0.65 22.22
N LYS A 189 4.53 -1.52 21.25
CA LYS A 189 5.76 -2.33 21.21
C LYS A 189 6.54 -2.00 19.95
N GLY A 190 7.79 -1.66 20.11
CA GLY A 190 8.70 -1.36 19.02
C GLY A 190 9.99 -2.15 19.05
N GLY A 191 10.75 -2.16 17.93
CA GLY A 191 12.04 -2.82 17.80
C GLY A 191 12.04 -4.04 16.88
N PHE A 192 12.68 -5.12 17.32
CA PHE A 192 12.71 -6.38 16.58
C PHE A 192 11.64 -7.34 17.09
N GLY A 193 10.76 -7.78 16.20
CA GLY A 193 9.76 -8.80 16.46
C GLY A 193 8.61 -8.40 17.39
N PRO A 194 8.19 -7.10 17.47
CA PRO A 194 7.05 -6.76 18.29
C PRO A 194 5.79 -7.43 17.75
N GLY A 195 4.90 -7.80 18.67
CA GLY A 195 3.64 -8.43 18.29
C GLY A 195 2.57 -8.30 19.34
N ILE A 196 1.33 -8.34 18.90
CA ILE A 196 0.13 -8.38 19.73
C ILE A 196 -0.62 -9.66 19.42
N TYR A 197 -1.17 -10.26 20.46
CA TYR A 197 -2.06 -11.40 20.38
C TYR A 197 -3.31 -11.13 21.23
N PHE A 198 -4.47 -11.28 20.61
CA PHE A 198 -5.76 -11.24 21.27
C PHE A 198 -6.54 -12.52 20.98
N TRP A 199 -7.28 -13.02 21.94
CA TRP A 199 -8.10 -14.20 21.80
C TRP A 199 -9.43 -14.05 22.55
N ASN A 200 -10.52 -14.36 21.84
CA ASN A 200 -11.88 -14.40 22.36
C ASN A 200 -12.57 -15.66 21.81
N PRO A 201 -12.91 -16.64 22.67
CA PRO A 201 -13.49 -17.90 22.20
C PRO A 201 -14.88 -17.76 21.58
N SER A 202 -15.59 -16.68 21.88
CA SER A 202 -16.96 -16.43 21.38
C SER A 202 -16.99 -15.75 20.01
N GLY A 203 -15.85 -15.25 19.51
CA GLY A 203 -15.78 -14.58 18.22
C GLY A 203 -15.64 -15.56 17.05
N GLU A 204 -15.77 -15.04 15.83
CA GLU A 204 -15.65 -15.80 14.57
C GLU A 204 -14.58 -15.25 13.63
N GLN A 205 -14.22 -13.98 13.79
CA GLN A 205 -13.28 -13.28 12.93
C GLN A 205 -11.82 -13.58 13.32
N ASP A 206 -11.03 -13.98 12.33
CA ASP A 206 -9.58 -14.14 12.50
C ASP A 206 -8.83 -13.09 11.69
N ILE A 207 -7.95 -12.34 12.36
CA ILE A 207 -7.08 -11.35 11.74
C ILE A 207 -5.63 -11.75 11.97
N ASN A 208 -4.88 -11.94 10.88
CA ASN A 208 -3.45 -12.25 10.91
C ASN A 208 -2.70 -11.24 10.05
N VAL A 209 -1.89 -10.41 10.69
CA VAL A 209 -1.10 -9.36 10.04
C VAL A 209 0.38 -9.61 10.28
N LYS A 210 1.14 -9.58 9.20
CA LYS A 210 2.60 -9.65 9.26
C LYS A 210 3.20 -8.54 8.42
N VAL A 211 3.97 -7.69 9.07
CA VAL A 211 4.75 -6.65 8.42
C VAL A 211 6.24 -6.96 8.60
N ARG A 212 7.01 -6.86 7.52
CA ARG A 212 8.45 -7.08 7.62
C ARG A 212 9.19 -5.84 8.12
N MET A 213 8.95 -4.68 7.51
CA MET A 213 9.51 -3.39 7.94
C MET A 213 8.43 -2.32 7.88
N GLY A 214 8.05 -1.79 9.03
CA GLY A 214 6.97 -0.82 9.20
C GLY A 214 6.15 -1.06 10.44
N GLY A 215 4.98 -0.43 10.53
CA GLY A 215 4.08 -0.50 11.66
C GLY A 215 2.83 -1.35 11.42
N VAL A 216 2.25 -1.83 12.51
CA VAL A 216 0.88 -2.37 12.51
C VAL A 216 0.07 -1.61 13.55
N PHE A 217 -1.02 -1.02 13.08
CA PHE A 217 -1.95 -0.25 13.88
C PHE A 217 -3.30 -0.94 13.89
N VAL A 218 -3.83 -1.23 15.06
CA VAL A 218 -5.13 -1.90 15.19
C VAL A 218 -5.98 -1.13 16.18
N TYR A 219 -7.06 -0.54 15.69
CA TYR A 219 -7.96 0.29 16.46
C TYR A 219 -9.38 -0.27 16.46
N ARG A 220 -10.14 0.12 17.47
CA ARG A 220 -11.59 -0.04 17.41
C ARG A 220 -12.19 1.05 16.56
N ASP A 221 -13.05 0.66 15.64
CA ASP A 221 -13.89 1.63 14.93
C ASP A 221 -14.97 2.14 15.89
N ASP A 222 -14.65 3.23 16.59
CA ASP A 222 -15.66 3.97 17.35
C ASP A 222 -16.58 4.65 16.32
N TYR A 223 -17.62 3.95 15.89
CA TYR A 223 -18.71 4.51 15.09
C TYR A 223 -19.39 5.64 15.89
N GLY A 224 -18.77 6.80 15.92
CA GLY A 224 -19.26 7.96 16.64
C GLY A 224 -18.31 9.16 16.73
N SER A 225 -17.04 9.04 16.48
CA SER A 225 -16.15 10.21 16.43
C SER A 225 -15.99 10.73 15.01
N THR A 226 -16.99 11.45 14.58
CA THR A 226 -16.98 12.46 13.54
C THR A 226 -15.69 13.28 13.57
N THR A 227 -15.11 13.46 12.39
CA THR A 227 -14.16 14.53 12.03
C THR A 227 -12.77 14.50 12.66
N ARG A 228 -11.83 14.04 11.85
CA ARG A 228 -10.51 14.67 11.74
C ARG A 228 -10.22 15.03 10.30
#